data_1337801d28600e0bc27a3cda83cdc06f
#
_entry.id   1337801d28600e0bc27a3cda83cdc06f
#
_cell.length_a   1.000
_cell.length_b   1.000
_cell.length_c   1.000
_cell.angle_alpha   90.00
_cell.angle_beta   90.00
_cell.angle_gamma   90.00
#
_symmetry.space_group_name_H-M   'P 1'
#
loop_
_entity.id
_entity.type
_entity.pdbx_description
1 polymer ?
#
loop_
_entity_poly.entity_id
_entity_poly.type
_entity_poly.pdbx_seq_one_letter_code
_entity_poly.pdbx_strand_id
1 'polypeptide(L)' 'MLEKMQELIADQLSVDADSSITEASSFKDDLGADSLDLYELIMALEEEYDVEIPTDDLESINTVGDVMNFLKSKGVE' A
#
# COMPACT_ATOMS: atom_id res chain seq x y z
N MET A 1 4.70 4.93 -10.22
CA MET A 1 3.87 4.57 -9.05
C MET A 1 4.53 3.55 -8.12
N LEU A 2 5.12 2.50 -8.63
CA LEU A 2 5.74 1.48 -7.76
C LEU A 2 6.85 2.03 -6.88
N GLU A 3 7.72 2.86 -7.41
CA GLU A 3 8.81 3.46 -6.63
C GLU A 3 8.27 4.28 -5.47
N LYS A 4 7.24 5.06 -5.71
CA LYS A 4 6.59 5.87 -4.68
C LYS A 4 5.94 4.97 -3.63
N MET A 5 5.31 3.90 -4.07
CA MET A 5 4.71 2.92 -3.16
C MET A 5 5.78 2.27 -2.29
N GLN A 6 6.91 1.91 -2.87
CA GLN A 6 8.02 1.31 -2.12
C GLN A 6 8.50 2.24 -1.03
N GLU A 7 8.65 3.52 -1.34
CA GLU A 7 9.10 4.52 -0.36
C GLU A 7 8.08 4.70 0.77
N LEU A 8 6.80 4.78 0.43
CA LEU A 8 5.75 4.95 1.42
C LEU A 8 5.64 3.72 2.33
N ILE A 9 5.69 2.55 1.74
CA ILE A 9 5.61 1.30 2.50
C ILE A 9 6.81 1.17 3.43
N ALA A 10 8.00 1.45 2.94
CA ALA A 10 9.22 1.37 3.74
C ALA A 10 9.15 2.32 4.93
N ASP A 11 8.66 3.53 4.70
CA ASP A 11 8.55 4.54 5.74
C ASP A 11 7.52 4.14 6.81
N GLN A 12 6.36 3.67 6.38
CA GLN A 12 5.28 3.32 7.30
C GLN A 12 5.54 2.02 8.06
N LEU A 13 6.15 1.04 7.41
CA LEU A 13 6.37 -0.27 8.02
C LEU A 13 7.79 -0.45 8.55
N SER A 14 8.63 0.56 8.45
CA SER A 14 10.02 0.54 8.91
C SER A 14 10.82 -0.60 8.27
N VAL A 15 10.61 -0.82 6.98
CA VAL A 15 11.37 -1.80 6.18
C VAL A 15 12.18 -1.06 5.13
N ASP A 16 13.12 -1.76 4.48
CA ASP A 16 13.95 -1.14 3.46
C ASP A 16 13.17 -0.92 2.17
N ALA A 17 13.33 0.27 1.58
CA ALA A 17 12.71 0.61 0.30
C ALA A 17 13.57 0.08 -0.84
N ASP A 18 13.49 -1.21 -1.07
CA ASP A 18 14.32 -1.85 -2.09
C ASP A 18 13.48 -2.68 -3.06
N SER A 19 14.15 -3.36 -3.98
CA SER A 19 13.50 -4.14 -5.03
C SER A 19 12.78 -5.39 -4.51
N SER A 20 12.91 -5.70 -3.22
CA SER A 20 12.16 -6.82 -2.63
C SER A 20 10.68 -6.47 -2.45
N ILE A 21 10.35 -5.19 -2.43
CA ILE A 21 8.96 -4.75 -2.39
C ILE A 21 8.47 -4.64 -3.82
N THR A 22 7.61 -5.57 -4.23
CA THR A 22 7.08 -5.64 -5.58
C THR A 22 5.56 -5.62 -5.55
N GLU A 23 4.94 -5.58 -6.72
CA GLU A 23 3.49 -5.63 -6.82
C GLU A 23 2.92 -6.92 -6.23
N ALA A 24 3.69 -8.00 -6.24
CA ALA A 24 3.26 -9.29 -5.70
C ALA A 24 3.48 -9.40 -4.19
N SER A 25 4.17 -8.43 -3.57
CA SER A 25 4.44 -8.47 -2.13
C SER A 25 3.16 -8.39 -1.33
N SER A 26 2.97 -9.34 -0.41
CA SER A 26 1.82 -9.35 0.49
C SER A 26 2.15 -8.53 1.73
N PHE A 27 1.22 -7.66 2.13
CA PHE A 27 1.44 -6.84 3.31
C PHE A 27 1.62 -7.67 4.59
N LYS A 28 0.86 -8.74 4.72
CA LYS A 28 0.92 -9.58 5.91
C LYS A 28 2.04 -10.62 5.84
N ASP A 29 2.17 -11.29 4.72
CA ASP A 29 3.10 -12.42 4.58
C ASP A 29 4.52 -11.99 4.26
N ASP A 30 4.68 -11.02 3.37
CA ASP A 30 6.00 -10.59 2.92
C ASP A 30 6.54 -9.40 3.69
N LEU A 31 5.68 -8.50 4.10
CA LEU A 31 6.08 -7.26 4.76
C LEU A 31 5.82 -7.28 6.27
N GLY A 32 5.13 -8.30 6.76
CA GLY A 32 4.88 -8.47 8.17
C GLY A 32 3.97 -7.43 8.80
N ALA A 33 3.14 -6.77 7.99
CA ALA A 33 2.21 -5.76 8.48
C ALA A 33 0.97 -6.41 9.09
N ASP A 34 0.57 -5.95 10.27
CA ASP A 34 -0.71 -6.36 10.83
C ASP A 34 -1.82 -5.41 10.38
N SER A 35 -3.04 -5.60 10.89
CA SER A 35 -4.18 -4.79 10.49
C SER A 35 -3.98 -3.30 10.78
N LEU A 36 -3.37 -2.98 11.91
CA LEU A 36 -3.12 -1.59 12.29
C LEU A 36 -2.09 -0.95 11.38
N ASP A 37 -1.01 -1.67 11.11
CA ASP A 37 0.04 -1.18 10.20
C ASP A 37 -0.52 -0.93 8.82
N LEU A 38 -1.35 -1.85 8.33
CA LEU A 38 -1.98 -1.69 7.02
C LEU A 38 -2.90 -0.47 7.01
N TYR A 39 -3.67 -0.29 8.06
CA TYR A 39 -4.57 0.85 8.18
C TYR A 39 -3.79 2.18 8.12
N GLU A 40 -2.71 2.26 8.88
CA GLU A 40 -1.86 3.46 8.88
C GLU A 40 -1.26 3.72 7.50
N LEU A 41 -0.83 2.65 6.82
CA LEU A 41 -0.29 2.77 5.47
C LEU A 41 -1.36 3.31 4.51
N ILE A 42 -2.57 2.78 4.61
CA ILE A 42 -3.67 3.21 3.76
C ILE A 42 -3.99 4.70 3.99
N MET A 43 -3.97 5.14 5.24
CA MET A 43 -4.19 6.55 5.55
C MET A 43 -3.11 7.43 4.92
N ALA A 44 -1.86 7.00 4.97
CA ALA A 44 -0.76 7.73 4.34
C ALA A 44 -0.94 7.81 2.82
N LEU A 45 -1.41 6.73 2.22
CA LEU A 45 -1.68 6.70 0.79
C LEU A 45 -2.82 7.64 0.41
N GLU A 46 -3.86 7.70 1.23
CA GLU A 46 -4.97 8.60 1.00
C GLU A 46 -4.51 10.06 0.98
N GLU A 47 -3.62 10.42 1.89
CA GLU A 47 -3.07 11.77 1.93
C GLU A 47 -2.14 12.05 0.76
N GLU A 48 -1.30 11.07 0.41
CA GLU A 48 -0.30 11.26 -0.64
C GLU A 48 -0.94 11.39 -2.02
N TYR A 49 -1.97 10.61 -2.29
CA TYR A 49 -2.63 10.58 -3.60
C TYR A 49 -3.96 11.31 -3.62
N ASP A 50 -4.38 11.88 -2.50
CA ASP A 50 -5.63 12.63 -2.38
C ASP A 50 -6.83 11.79 -2.83
N VAL A 51 -6.95 10.59 -2.29
CA VAL A 51 -8.03 9.65 -2.60
C VAL A 51 -8.64 9.12 -1.31
N GLU A 52 -9.85 8.59 -1.40
CA GLU A 52 -10.48 7.89 -0.28
C GLU A 52 -10.50 6.40 -0.57
N ILE A 53 -10.10 5.61 0.42
CA ILE A 53 -10.11 4.15 0.32
C ILE A 53 -11.10 3.66 1.37
N PRO A 54 -12.32 3.26 0.96
CA PRO A 54 -13.33 2.78 1.91
C PRO A 54 -12.86 1.54 2.68
N THR A 55 -13.31 1.42 3.92
CA THR A 55 -12.95 0.29 4.77
C THR A 55 -13.30 -1.04 4.12
N ASP A 56 -14.41 -1.08 3.40
CA ASP A 56 -14.84 -2.31 2.70
C ASP A 56 -13.82 -2.77 1.67
N ASP A 57 -13.14 -1.82 1.03
CA ASP A 57 -12.12 -2.15 0.03
C ASP A 57 -10.82 -2.64 0.67
N LEU A 58 -10.58 -2.31 1.94
CA LEU A 58 -9.38 -2.78 2.64
C LEU A 58 -9.35 -4.30 2.77
N GLU A 59 -10.49 -4.94 2.85
CA GLU A 59 -10.56 -6.38 2.96
C GLU A 59 -10.07 -7.09 1.70
N SER A 60 -10.18 -6.44 0.55
CA SER A 60 -9.71 -7.01 -0.71
C SER A 60 -8.28 -6.61 -1.05
N ILE A 61 -7.67 -5.76 -0.23
CA ILE A 61 -6.28 -5.32 -0.44
C ILE A 61 -5.35 -6.24 0.35
N ASN A 62 -4.62 -7.08 -0.36
CA ASN A 62 -3.68 -8.03 0.24
C ASN A 62 -2.25 -7.79 -0.21
N THR A 63 -2.05 -7.26 -1.42
CA THR A 63 -0.72 -7.03 -1.99
C THR A 63 -0.56 -5.57 -2.42
N VAL A 64 0.68 -5.21 -2.69
CA VAL A 64 1.01 -3.88 -3.22
C VAL A 64 0.26 -3.65 -4.55
N GLY A 65 0.20 -4.68 -5.39
CA GLY A 65 -0.51 -4.58 -6.66
C GLY A 65 -1.99 -4.28 -6.50
N ASP A 66 -2.61 -4.82 -5.45
CA ASP A 66 -4.03 -4.54 -5.18
C ASP A 66 -4.24 -3.06 -4.91
N VAL A 67 -3.36 -2.45 -4.12
CA VAL A 67 -3.42 -1.01 -3.83
C VAL A 67 -3.21 -0.21 -5.10
N MET A 68 -2.23 -0.60 -5.91
CA MET A 68 -1.95 0.10 -7.17
C MET A 68 -3.14 0.05 -8.11
N ASN A 69 -3.78 -1.11 -8.23
CA ASN A 69 -4.97 -1.26 -9.06
C ASN A 69 -6.11 -0.39 -8.56
N PHE A 70 -6.29 -0.32 -7.25
CA PHE A 70 -7.30 0.54 -6.66
C PHE A 70 -7.03 2.01 -7.01
N LEU A 71 -5.80 2.46 -6.85
CA LEU A 71 -5.43 3.83 -7.15
C LEU A 71 -5.65 4.15 -8.62
N LYS A 72 -5.28 3.23 -9.50
CA LYS A 72 -5.50 3.41 -10.93
C LYS A 72 -6.98 3.55 -11.27
N SER A 73 -7.84 2.81 -10.58
CA SER A 73 -9.28 2.88 -10.79
C SER A 73 -9.85 4.23 -10.36
N LYS A 74 -9.13 4.96 -9.53
CA LYS A 74 -9.52 6.30 -9.09
C LYS A 74 -8.85 7.41 -9.90
N GLY A 75 -8.16 7.05 -10.97
CA GLY A 75 -7.50 8.01 -11.84
C GLY A 75 -6.10 8.41 -11.42
N VAL A 76 -5.52 7.72 -10.45
CA VAL A 76 -4.14 7.96 -10.01
C VAL A 76 -3.17 7.22 -10.92
N GLU A 77 -2.09 7.87 -11.29
CA GLU A 77 -1.04 7.27 -12.10
C GLU A 77 0.28 7.20 -11.37
#